data_37bd264cd0b6aae54498ee099dc6e03d
#
_entry.id   37bd264cd0b6aae54498ee099dc6e03d
#
_cell.length_a   1.000
_cell.length_b   1.000
_cell.length_c   1.000
_cell.angle_alpha   90.00
_cell.angle_beta   90.00
_cell.angle_gamma   90.00
#
_symmetry.space_group_name_H-M   'P 1'
#
loop_
_entity.id
_entity.type
_entity.pdbx_description
1 polymer ?
#
loop_
_entity_poly.entity_id
_entity_poly.type
_entity_poly.pdbx_seq_one_letter_code
_entity_poly.pdbx_strand_id
1 'polypeptide(L)'
;MKIICIGRNYLAHVKELDNALPTEPMFFMKPETALLPSGEPFPYPDFSKEIHYETELVLHICKTGKAIDEKQASEYYDAITVGIDFTARDLQRECKAKGHPWEKAKAFDDSAPLGKFKKISALKRPDDIAFGMKLNGKWVQQGRSRDMIFSFNRIVAHVSRFVTLEAGDCIFTGTPQGVGEVHVGDTLELFLEDEPMFSFGVK
;
A
#
# COMPACT_ATOMS: atom_id res chain seq x y z
N MET A 1 15.64 -4.66 -2.61
CA MET A 1 14.45 -3.81 -2.88
C MET A 1 13.92 -3.26 -1.57
N LYS A 2 13.49 -1.98 -1.52
CA LYS A 2 12.78 -1.40 -0.38
C LYS A 2 11.27 -1.37 -0.67
N ILE A 3 10.46 -1.69 0.33
CA ILE A 3 9.00 -1.51 0.27
C ILE A 3 8.68 -0.37 1.23
N ILE A 4 8.23 0.75 0.69
CA ILE A 4 7.94 1.97 1.44
C ILE A 4 6.43 2.16 1.43
N CYS A 5 5.81 2.33 2.61
CA CYS A 5 4.37 2.44 2.76
C CYS A 5 3.99 3.80 3.34
N ILE A 6 3.02 4.47 2.71
CA ILE A 6 2.53 5.78 3.14
C ILE A 6 1.27 5.61 3.99
N GLY A 7 1.34 6.04 5.23
CA GLY A 7 0.18 6.05 6.11
C GLY A 7 -0.70 7.29 5.91
N ARG A 8 -2.04 7.13 6.09
CA ARG A 8 -3.01 8.23 6.19
C ARG A 8 -3.11 9.13 4.96
N ASN A 9 -3.11 8.55 3.76
CA ASN A 9 -3.14 9.35 2.52
C ASN A 9 -4.54 9.55 1.89
N TYR A 10 -5.61 9.12 2.56
CA TYR A 10 -7.00 9.35 2.13
C TYR A 10 -7.81 9.96 3.27
N LEU A 11 -8.49 11.08 2.99
CA LEU A 11 -9.24 11.83 4.02
C LEU A 11 -10.32 10.97 4.70
N ALA A 12 -11.03 10.15 3.91
CA ALA A 12 -12.09 9.30 4.43
C ALA A 12 -11.53 8.22 5.39
N HIS A 13 -10.39 7.61 5.03
CA HIS A 13 -9.69 6.65 5.89
C HIS A 13 -9.13 7.29 7.16
N VAL A 14 -8.61 8.52 7.08
CA VAL A 14 -8.15 9.29 8.26
C VAL A 14 -9.29 9.46 9.25
N LYS A 15 -10.50 9.79 8.77
CA LYS A 15 -11.71 9.93 9.59
C LYS A 15 -12.22 8.59 10.13
N GLU A 16 -12.19 7.53 9.32
CA GLU A 16 -12.60 6.16 9.70
C GLU A 16 -11.85 5.65 10.94
N LEU A 17 -10.56 5.95 11.05
CA LEU A 17 -9.70 5.53 12.16
C LEU A 17 -9.48 6.61 13.23
N ASP A 18 -10.26 7.69 13.20
CA ASP A 18 -10.16 8.83 14.15
C ASP A 18 -8.71 9.35 14.31
N ASN A 19 -8.00 9.46 13.19
CA ASN A 19 -6.64 9.96 13.17
C ASN A 19 -6.61 11.48 12.88
N ALA A 20 -5.55 12.15 13.36
CA ALA A 20 -5.26 13.53 12.95
C ALA A 20 -4.90 13.60 11.45
N LEU A 21 -5.33 14.68 10.79
CA LEU A 21 -4.97 14.94 9.41
C LEU A 21 -3.45 15.20 9.31
N PRO A 22 -2.72 14.46 8.47
CA PRO A 22 -1.29 14.65 8.31
C PRO A 22 -0.98 15.94 7.54
N THR A 23 0.07 16.65 7.94
CA THR A 23 0.58 17.84 7.26
C THR A 23 1.66 17.52 6.23
N GLU A 24 2.25 16.33 6.34
CA GLU A 24 3.26 15.79 5.41
C GLU A 24 3.12 14.26 5.31
N PRO A 25 3.65 13.61 4.24
CA PRO A 25 3.59 12.17 4.11
C PRO A 25 4.29 11.47 5.29
N MET A 26 3.55 10.62 6.01
CA MET A 26 4.11 9.73 7.01
C MET A 26 4.44 8.40 6.35
N PHE A 27 5.63 7.86 6.55
CA PHE A 27 6.00 6.58 5.97
C PHE A 27 6.65 5.63 6.97
N PHE A 28 6.55 4.35 6.68
CA PHE A 28 7.28 3.25 7.31
C PHE A 28 7.74 2.29 6.20
N MET A 29 8.53 1.28 6.57
CA MET A 29 9.09 0.35 5.59
C MET A 29 8.73 -1.08 5.94
N LYS A 30 8.62 -1.91 4.90
CA LYS A 30 8.56 -3.36 5.03
C LYS A 30 9.83 -3.97 4.40
N PRO A 31 10.37 -5.08 4.94
CA PRO A 31 11.46 -5.80 4.33
C PRO A 31 11.00 -6.51 3.04
N GLU A 32 11.93 -6.95 2.22
CA GLU A 32 11.63 -7.70 1.01
C GLU A 32 10.90 -9.03 1.29
N THR A 33 11.13 -9.65 2.45
CA THR A 33 10.42 -10.84 2.91
C THR A 33 8.92 -10.63 3.15
N ALA A 34 8.48 -9.36 3.22
CA ALA A 34 7.05 -9.04 3.29
C ALA A 34 6.30 -9.29 1.97
N LEU A 35 7.01 -9.45 0.83
CA LEU A 35 6.37 -9.79 -0.43
C LEU A 35 5.81 -11.21 -0.38
N LEU A 36 4.51 -11.35 -0.63
CA LEU A 36 3.89 -12.65 -0.84
C LEU A 36 4.30 -13.18 -2.23
N PRO A 37 4.89 -14.39 -2.33
CA PRO A 37 5.20 -14.99 -3.62
C PRO A 37 3.95 -15.11 -4.51
N SER A 38 4.10 -14.83 -5.80
CA SER A 38 2.99 -14.87 -6.75
C SER A 38 2.32 -16.24 -6.83
N GLY A 39 1.00 -16.27 -6.61
CA GLY A 39 0.20 -17.49 -6.65
C GLY A 39 0.11 -18.22 -5.32
N GLU A 40 0.85 -17.82 -4.31
CA GLU A 40 0.76 -18.41 -2.98
C GLU A 40 -0.38 -17.78 -2.16
N PRO A 41 -1.06 -18.57 -1.31
CA PRO A 41 -2.01 -18.05 -0.35
C PRO A 41 -1.29 -17.32 0.79
N PHE A 42 -1.92 -16.25 1.31
CA PHE A 42 -1.41 -15.54 2.49
C PHE A 42 -1.53 -16.43 3.74
N PRO A 43 -0.41 -16.72 4.43
CA PRO A 43 -0.44 -17.47 5.67
C PRO A 43 -0.92 -16.57 6.80
N TYR A 44 -2.07 -16.89 7.42
CA TYR A 44 -2.55 -16.11 8.56
C TYR A 44 -1.59 -16.29 9.75
N PRO A 45 -0.96 -15.21 10.26
CA PRO A 45 0.06 -15.34 11.30
C PRO A 45 -0.55 -15.70 12.65
N ASP A 46 0.15 -16.52 13.44
CA ASP A 46 -0.27 -16.97 14.77
C ASP A 46 -0.08 -15.93 15.88
N PHE A 47 0.75 -14.90 15.62
CA PHE A 47 1.07 -13.83 16.60
C PHE A 47 0.03 -12.71 16.67
N SER A 48 -0.96 -12.68 15.77
CA SER A 48 -2.03 -11.68 15.74
C SER A 48 -3.40 -12.36 15.61
N LYS A 49 -4.39 -11.74 16.22
CA LYS A 49 -5.79 -12.19 16.13
C LYS A 49 -6.65 -11.27 15.25
N GLU A 50 -6.04 -10.25 14.67
CA GLU A 50 -6.76 -9.22 13.92
C GLU A 50 -5.88 -8.69 12.78
N ILE A 51 -5.91 -9.38 11.63
CA ILE A 51 -5.22 -8.98 10.41
C ILE A 51 -6.18 -8.24 9.50
N HIS A 52 -5.89 -6.97 9.22
CA HIS A 52 -6.66 -6.13 8.32
C HIS A 52 -5.98 -5.99 6.96
N TYR A 53 -6.81 -5.98 5.91
CA TYR A 53 -6.39 -5.56 4.58
C TYR A 53 -6.42 -4.03 4.45
N GLU A 54 -5.43 -3.48 3.78
CA GLU A 54 -5.33 -2.09 3.35
C GLU A 54 -4.93 -2.10 1.86
N THR A 55 -5.92 -1.97 0.97
CA THR A 55 -5.69 -2.01 -0.49
C THR A 55 -5.09 -0.70 -0.97
N GLU A 56 -4.00 -0.75 -1.73
CA GLU A 56 -3.24 0.43 -2.12
C GLU A 56 -2.79 0.39 -3.58
N LEU A 57 -2.69 1.54 -4.21
CA LEU A 57 -1.87 1.70 -5.40
C LEU A 57 -0.39 1.61 -5.02
N VAL A 58 0.40 0.93 -5.84
CA VAL A 58 1.83 0.71 -5.59
C VAL A 58 2.63 1.21 -6.79
N LEU A 59 3.51 2.20 -6.56
CA LEU A 59 4.41 2.72 -7.58
C LEU A 59 5.67 1.85 -7.68
N HIS A 60 6.14 1.63 -8.91
CA HIS A 60 7.44 1.07 -9.19
C HIS A 60 8.46 2.20 -9.43
N ILE A 61 9.52 2.23 -8.66
CA ILE A 61 10.61 3.19 -8.85
C ILE A 61 11.53 2.66 -9.96
N CYS A 62 11.72 3.46 -11.00
CA CYS A 62 12.49 3.08 -12.18
C CYS A 62 13.88 3.71 -12.26
N LYS A 63 14.18 4.70 -11.39
CA LYS A 63 15.40 5.48 -11.42
C LYS A 63 15.92 5.77 -10.01
N THR A 64 17.20 5.62 -9.79
CA THR A 64 17.84 5.96 -8.50
C THR A 64 17.87 7.47 -8.28
N GLY A 65 17.49 7.92 -7.07
CA GLY A 65 17.51 9.35 -6.72
C GLY A 65 17.45 9.62 -5.22
N LYS A 66 17.95 10.79 -4.85
CA LYS A 66 17.96 11.32 -3.48
C LYS A 66 17.60 12.80 -3.53
N ALA A 67 16.79 13.28 -2.57
CA ALA A 67 16.33 14.67 -2.49
C ALA A 67 15.72 15.16 -3.83
N ILE A 68 14.82 14.37 -4.40
CA ILE A 68 14.21 14.60 -5.70
C ILE A 68 13.26 15.80 -5.60
N ASP A 69 13.38 16.73 -6.56
CA ASP A 69 12.42 17.85 -6.68
C ASP A 69 11.04 17.32 -7.08
N GLU A 70 9.98 17.83 -6.44
CA GLU A 70 8.61 17.38 -6.69
C GLU A 70 8.19 17.54 -8.17
N LYS A 71 8.70 18.55 -8.85
CA LYS A 71 8.43 18.79 -10.28
C LYS A 71 9.07 17.75 -11.20
N GLN A 72 10.13 17.09 -10.75
CA GLN A 72 10.85 16.05 -11.48
C GLN A 72 10.48 14.64 -11.02
N ALA A 73 9.70 14.51 -9.95
CA ALA A 73 9.41 13.23 -9.31
C ALA A 73 8.77 12.21 -10.27
N SER A 74 7.98 12.66 -11.26
CA SER A 74 7.38 11.79 -12.28
C SER A 74 8.39 11.05 -13.19
N GLU A 75 9.65 11.47 -13.21
CA GLU A 75 10.72 10.77 -13.95
C GLU A 75 11.25 9.54 -13.19
N TYR A 76 10.89 9.37 -11.92
CA TYR A 76 11.43 8.34 -11.03
C TYR A 76 10.51 7.14 -10.85
N TYR A 77 9.28 7.18 -11.36
CA TYR A 77 8.36 6.04 -11.36
C TYR A 77 7.71 5.90 -12.74
N ASP A 78 7.56 4.68 -13.22
CA ASP A 78 7.11 4.41 -14.59
C ASP A 78 5.97 3.43 -14.69
N ALA A 79 5.71 2.69 -13.62
CA ALA A 79 4.69 1.66 -13.60
C ALA A 79 3.96 1.65 -12.24
N ILE A 80 2.77 1.09 -12.25
CA ILE A 80 1.89 1.01 -11.09
C ILE A 80 1.21 -0.35 -11.04
N THR A 81 0.89 -0.78 -9.84
CA THR A 81 0.03 -1.94 -9.59
C THR A 81 -0.88 -1.68 -8.40
N VAL A 82 -1.65 -2.66 -8.01
CA VAL A 82 -2.41 -2.70 -6.76
C VAL A 82 -1.81 -3.75 -5.85
N GLY A 83 -1.77 -3.46 -4.55
CA GLY A 83 -1.26 -4.35 -3.51
C GLY A 83 -2.06 -4.23 -2.23
N ILE A 84 -1.67 -4.99 -1.21
CA ILE A 84 -2.25 -4.91 0.13
C ILE A 84 -1.14 -4.65 1.14
N ASP A 85 -1.32 -3.65 2.00
CA ASP A 85 -0.55 -3.46 3.21
C ASP A 85 -1.26 -4.17 4.37
N PHE A 86 -0.99 -5.48 4.53
CA PHE A 86 -1.54 -6.22 5.67
C PHE A 86 -1.02 -5.67 6.98
N THR A 87 -1.95 -5.53 7.91
CA THR A 87 -1.73 -4.89 9.21
C THR A 87 -2.24 -5.79 10.34
N ALA A 88 -1.35 -6.18 11.23
CA ALA A 88 -1.74 -6.76 12.51
C ALA A 88 -2.30 -5.64 13.42
N ARG A 89 -3.60 -5.43 13.34
CA ARG A 89 -4.26 -4.24 13.87
C ARG A 89 -4.23 -4.17 15.40
N ASP A 90 -4.34 -5.31 16.06
CA ASP A 90 -4.17 -5.45 17.51
C ASP A 90 -2.76 -4.99 17.94
N LEU A 91 -1.71 -5.46 17.25
CA LEU A 91 -0.33 -5.05 17.54
C LEU A 91 -0.07 -3.58 17.19
N GLN A 92 -0.69 -3.07 16.12
CA GLN A 92 -0.56 -1.66 15.78
C GLN A 92 -1.16 -0.75 16.86
N ARG A 93 -2.34 -1.11 17.42
CA ARG A 93 -2.93 -0.37 18.55
C ARG A 93 -1.99 -0.39 19.76
N GLU A 94 -1.41 -1.55 20.08
CA GLU A 94 -0.44 -1.66 21.16
C GLU A 94 0.79 -0.76 20.92
N CYS A 95 1.37 -0.79 19.71
CA CYS A 95 2.50 0.06 19.35
C CYS A 95 2.17 1.55 19.49
N LYS A 96 1.01 1.97 18.99
CA LYS A 96 0.55 3.36 19.11
C LYS A 96 0.40 3.79 20.58
N ALA A 97 -0.23 2.95 21.41
CA ALA A 97 -0.47 3.25 22.83
C ALA A 97 0.83 3.38 23.63
N LYS A 98 1.88 2.64 23.25
CA LYS A 98 3.18 2.62 23.93
C LYS A 98 4.25 3.50 23.27
N GLY A 99 3.95 4.14 22.15
CA GLY A 99 4.94 4.90 21.36
C GLY A 99 6.04 4.02 20.75
N HIS A 100 5.76 2.75 20.49
CA HIS A 100 6.70 1.81 19.89
C HIS A 100 6.70 1.88 18.36
N PRO A 101 7.81 1.48 17.70
CA PRO A 101 7.88 1.27 16.27
C PRO A 101 6.83 0.26 15.78
N TRP A 102 6.43 0.35 14.49
CA TRP A 102 5.33 -0.44 13.92
C TRP A 102 5.76 -1.72 13.21
N GLU A 103 7.05 -2.05 13.17
CA GLU A 103 7.60 -3.17 12.40
C GLU A 103 6.87 -4.48 12.67
N LYS A 104 6.64 -4.84 13.94
CA LYS A 104 5.93 -6.08 14.28
C LYS A 104 4.46 -6.11 13.83
N ALA A 105 3.87 -4.93 13.59
CA ALA A 105 2.49 -4.79 13.15
C ALA A 105 2.35 -4.66 11.63
N LYS A 106 3.42 -4.25 10.94
CA LYS A 106 3.42 -3.87 9.53
C LYS A 106 4.46 -4.61 8.68
N ALA A 107 5.61 -4.97 9.24
CA ALA A 107 6.77 -5.44 8.50
C ALA A 107 7.00 -6.97 8.63
N PHE A 108 5.94 -7.73 8.86
CA PHE A 108 6.02 -9.18 8.97
C PHE A 108 6.00 -9.84 7.58
N ASP A 109 6.46 -11.09 7.51
CA ASP A 109 6.56 -11.84 6.25
C ASP A 109 5.20 -11.94 5.55
N ASP A 110 5.23 -11.95 4.21
CA ASP A 110 4.06 -12.04 3.34
C ASP A 110 3.02 -10.91 3.49
N SER A 111 3.33 -9.84 4.25
CA SER A 111 2.40 -8.76 4.55
C SER A 111 2.22 -7.73 3.43
N ALA A 112 2.86 -7.90 2.26
CA ALA A 112 2.80 -7.00 1.11
C ALA A 112 2.56 -7.74 -0.22
N PRO A 113 1.42 -8.46 -0.39
CA PRO A 113 1.09 -9.01 -1.69
C PRO A 113 0.87 -7.90 -2.71
N LEU A 114 1.38 -8.07 -3.92
CA LEU A 114 1.20 -7.13 -5.02
C LEU A 114 1.04 -7.82 -6.38
N GLY A 115 0.31 -7.16 -7.27
CA GLY A 115 0.08 -7.60 -8.64
C GLY A 115 1.24 -7.30 -9.59
N LYS A 116 1.09 -7.72 -10.85
CA LYS A 116 2.03 -7.35 -11.90
C LYS A 116 1.94 -5.85 -12.21
N PHE A 117 3.08 -5.20 -12.38
CA PHE A 117 3.13 -3.80 -12.74
C PHE A 117 2.66 -3.53 -14.17
N LYS A 118 1.86 -2.48 -14.34
CA LYS A 118 1.48 -1.88 -15.62
C LYS A 118 2.18 -0.55 -15.80
N LYS A 119 2.67 -0.26 -17.01
CA LYS A 119 3.21 1.06 -17.32
C LYS A 119 2.12 2.12 -17.15
N ILE A 120 2.44 3.23 -16.49
CA ILE A 120 1.49 4.34 -16.27
C ILE A 120 1.02 4.91 -17.61
N SER A 121 1.90 4.94 -18.63
CA SER A 121 1.57 5.37 -19.99
C SER A 121 0.54 4.48 -20.71
N ALA A 122 0.28 3.27 -20.21
CA ALA A 122 -0.73 2.36 -20.75
C ALA A 122 -2.10 2.47 -20.06
N LEU A 123 -2.22 3.30 -19.03
CA LEU A 123 -3.48 3.52 -18.33
C LEU A 123 -4.40 4.47 -19.11
N LYS A 124 -5.70 4.25 -19.01
CA LYS A 124 -6.71 5.10 -19.66
C LYS A 124 -6.76 6.50 -19.05
N ARG A 125 -6.55 6.60 -17.73
CA ARG A 125 -6.64 7.84 -16.95
C ARG A 125 -5.49 7.92 -15.95
N PRO A 126 -4.26 8.22 -16.38
CA PRO A 126 -3.10 8.25 -15.46
C PRO A 126 -3.23 9.28 -14.32
N ASP A 127 -4.06 10.31 -14.51
CA ASP A 127 -4.31 11.34 -13.49
C ASP A 127 -5.45 10.98 -12.51
N ASP A 128 -6.21 9.92 -12.79
CA ASP A 128 -7.37 9.52 -11.99
C ASP A 128 -7.58 8.00 -12.05
N ILE A 129 -6.66 7.28 -11.41
CA ILE A 129 -6.59 5.82 -11.43
C ILE A 129 -7.57 5.26 -10.41
N ALA A 130 -8.53 4.45 -10.86
CA ALA A 130 -9.42 3.70 -9.99
C ALA A 130 -8.78 2.37 -9.59
N PHE A 131 -9.02 1.94 -8.35
CA PHE A 131 -8.57 0.65 -7.86
C PHE A 131 -9.49 0.14 -6.74
N GLY A 132 -9.39 -1.12 -6.41
CA GLY A 132 -10.18 -1.67 -5.32
C GLY A 132 -9.97 -3.16 -5.12
N MET A 133 -10.71 -3.68 -4.15
CA MET A 133 -10.63 -5.08 -3.76
C MET A 133 -12.01 -5.65 -3.48
N LYS A 134 -12.19 -6.90 -3.87
CA LYS A 134 -13.30 -7.75 -3.42
C LYS A 134 -12.79 -8.75 -2.38
N LEU A 135 -13.59 -8.96 -1.35
CA LEU A 135 -13.45 -10.05 -0.39
C LEU A 135 -14.61 -11.02 -0.62
N ASN A 136 -14.30 -12.28 -0.94
CA ASN A 136 -15.30 -13.30 -1.24
C ASN A 136 -16.35 -12.85 -2.29
N GLY A 137 -15.87 -12.20 -3.37
CA GLY A 137 -16.68 -11.71 -4.48
C GLY A 137 -17.43 -10.40 -4.21
N LYS A 138 -17.36 -9.81 -3.01
CA LYS A 138 -18.05 -8.55 -2.65
C LYS A 138 -17.04 -7.39 -2.58
N TRP A 139 -17.37 -6.26 -3.19
CA TRP A 139 -16.56 -5.04 -3.06
C TRP A 139 -16.50 -4.58 -1.60
N VAL A 140 -15.28 -4.41 -1.08
CA VAL A 140 -15.01 -3.94 0.29
C VAL A 140 -14.22 -2.63 0.30
N GLN A 141 -13.30 -2.44 -0.65
CA GLN A 141 -12.60 -1.18 -0.83
C GLN A 141 -12.65 -0.73 -2.29
N GLN A 142 -12.89 0.55 -2.51
CA GLN A 142 -12.77 1.22 -3.79
C GLN A 142 -12.18 2.61 -3.57
N GLY A 143 -11.17 2.97 -4.35
CA GLY A 143 -10.47 4.24 -4.24
C GLY A 143 -10.09 4.81 -5.61
N ARG A 144 -9.67 6.07 -5.60
CA ARG A 144 -9.15 6.78 -6.77
C ARG A 144 -7.92 7.58 -6.40
N SER A 145 -6.93 7.62 -7.29
CA SER A 145 -5.69 8.35 -7.02
C SER A 145 -5.90 9.86 -6.80
N ARG A 146 -6.92 10.45 -7.43
CA ARG A 146 -7.27 11.88 -7.24
C ARG A 146 -7.75 12.23 -5.83
N ASP A 147 -8.21 11.23 -5.05
CA ASP A 147 -8.73 11.42 -3.69
C ASP A 147 -7.61 11.35 -2.63
N MET A 148 -6.36 11.15 -3.06
CA MET A 148 -5.19 11.18 -2.19
C MET A 148 -4.94 12.58 -1.63
N ILE A 149 -4.52 12.64 -0.36
CA ILE A 149 -4.07 13.88 0.29
C ILE A 149 -2.75 14.35 -0.32
N PHE A 150 -1.82 13.42 -0.53
CA PHE A 150 -0.52 13.68 -1.14
C PHE A 150 -0.41 12.94 -2.48
N SER A 151 -0.10 13.68 -3.54
CA SER A 151 0.11 13.13 -4.88
C SER A 151 1.32 12.18 -4.94
N PHE A 152 1.42 11.37 -5.98
CA PHE A 152 2.60 10.51 -6.21
C PHE A 152 3.91 11.34 -6.21
N ASN A 153 3.93 12.48 -6.90
CA ASN A 153 5.10 13.35 -6.94
C ASN A 153 5.50 13.85 -5.55
N ARG A 154 4.52 14.27 -4.76
CA ARG A 154 4.74 14.73 -3.38
C ARG A 154 5.30 13.62 -2.49
N ILE A 155 4.79 12.39 -2.64
CA ILE A 155 5.27 11.22 -1.91
C ILE A 155 6.73 10.92 -2.28
N VAL A 156 7.04 10.79 -3.57
CA VAL A 156 8.40 10.48 -4.07
C VAL A 156 9.40 11.56 -3.61
N ALA A 157 9.04 12.84 -3.77
CA ALA A 157 9.88 13.95 -3.32
C ALA A 157 10.13 13.91 -1.81
N HIS A 158 9.06 13.70 -1.01
CA HIS A 158 9.17 13.66 0.45
C HIS A 158 10.04 12.50 0.92
N VAL A 159 9.74 11.27 0.49
CA VAL A 159 10.47 10.06 0.91
C VAL A 159 11.94 10.16 0.52
N SER A 160 12.24 10.65 -0.68
CA SER A 160 13.62 10.78 -1.18
C SER A 160 14.49 11.76 -0.38
N ARG A 161 13.92 12.60 0.45
CA ARG A 161 14.68 13.46 1.39
C ARG A 161 15.35 12.63 2.49
N PHE A 162 14.73 11.54 2.91
CA PHE A 162 15.20 10.71 4.03
C PHE A 162 16.00 9.49 3.54
N VAL A 163 15.50 8.79 2.52
CA VAL A 163 16.12 7.58 1.98
C VAL A 163 16.41 7.73 0.48
N THR A 164 17.52 7.17 0.02
CA THR A 164 17.77 7.06 -1.42
C THR A 164 16.80 6.07 -2.02
N LEU A 165 16.02 6.49 -3.02
CA LEU A 165 15.21 5.58 -3.83
C LEU A 165 16.11 4.89 -4.86
N GLU A 166 15.89 3.61 -5.09
CA GLU A 166 16.64 2.82 -6.06
C GLU A 166 15.68 2.20 -7.08
N ALA A 167 16.15 1.98 -8.29
CA ALA A 167 15.36 1.27 -9.29
C ALA A 167 14.98 -0.12 -8.76
N GLY A 168 13.69 -0.47 -8.85
CA GLY A 168 13.11 -1.68 -8.28
C GLY A 168 12.43 -1.49 -6.93
N ASP A 169 12.62 -0.35 -6.25
CA ASP A 169 11.85 -0.06 -5.03
C ASP A 169 10.35 0.10 -5.33
N CYS A 170 9.52 -0.22 -4.33
CA CYS A 170 8.08 -0.09 -4.38
C CYS A 170 7.58 0.92 -3.35
N ILE A 171 6.62 1.79 -3.75
CA ILE A 171 5.96 2.70 -2.83
C ILE A 171 4.46 2.41 -2.81
N PHE A 172 3.97 1.90 -1.70
CA PHE A 172 2.56 1.80 -1.35
C PHE A 172 2.07 3.21 -0.98
N THR A 173 0.99 3.67 -1.60
CA THR A 173 0.63 5.10 -1.60
C THR A 173 -0.47 5.48 -0.62
N GLY A 174 -0.89 4.55 0.22
CA GLY A 174 -1.97 4.72 1.17
C GLY A 174 -3.27 4.07 0.72
N THR A 175 -4.08 3.68 1.70
CA THR A 175 -5.35 2.96 1.48
C THR A 175 -6.56 3.88 1.60
N PRO A 176 -7.64 3.67 0.81
CA PRO A 176 -8.92 4.34 0.98
C PRO A 176 -9.68 3.75 2.19
N GLN A 177 -10.83 4.31 2.50
CA GLN A 177 -11.77 3.77 3.50
C GLN A 177 -12.23 2.35 3.17
N GLY A 178 -12.76 1.63 4.17
CA GLY A 178 -13.28 0.28 4.05
C GLY A 178 -12.26 -0.79 4.41
N VAL A 179 -11.25 -0.44 5.22
CA VAL A 179 -10.33 -1.43 5.80
C VAL A 179 -11.10 -2.41 6.67
N GLY A 180 -10.66 -3.66 6.71
CA GLY A 180 -11.37 -4.69 7.46
C GLY A 180 -10.53 -5.94 7.67
N GLU A 181 -11.07 -6.86 8.42
CA GLU A 181 -10.42 -8.08 8.82
C GLU A 181 -10.49 -9.16 7.74
N VAL A 182 -9.45 -9.98 7.64
CA VAL A 182 -9.45 -11.24 6.87
C VAL A 182 -9.45 -12.43 7.79
N HIS A 183 -10.00 -13.54 7.32
CA HIS A 183 -10.02 -14.82 8.04
C HIS A 183 -9.51 -15.95 7.16
N VAL A 184 -9.05 -17.03 7.79
CA VAL A 184 -8.66 -18.25 7.06
C VAL A 184 -9.85 -18.74 6.22
N GLY A 185 -9.60 -19.01 4.95
CA GLY A 185 -10.59 -19.40 3.96
C GLY A 185 -11.14 -18.23 3.11
N ASP A 186 -10.81 -16.99 3.43
CA ASP A 186 -11.18 -15.84 2.60
C ASP A 186 -10.41 -15.84 1.26
N THR A 187 -11.03 -15.24 0.25
CA THR A 187 -10.45 -14.97 -1.06
C THR A 187 -10.45 -13.48 -1.33
N LEU A 188 -9.29 -12.92 -1.69
CA LEU A 188 -9.10 -11.53 -2.03
C LEU A 188 -8.85 -11.40 -3.54
N GLU A 189 -9.55 -10.47 -4.19
CA GLU A 189 -9.43 -10.18 -5.62
C GLU A 189 -9.17 -8.68 -5.79
N LEU A 190 -8.03 -8.32 -6.39
CA LEU A 190 -7.59 -6.94 -6.54
C LEU A 190 -7.75 -6.46 -7.98
N PHE A 191 -8.17 -5.20 -8.12
CA PHE A 191 -8.50 -4.58 -9.39
C PHE A 191 -7.78 -3.24 -9.57
N LEU A 192 -7.27 -3.01 -10.77
CA LEU A 192 -6.73 -1.73 -11.22
C LEU A 192 -7.57 -1.26 -12.42
N GLU A 193 -8.21 -0.09 -12.30
CA GLU A 193 -9.29 0.31 -13.18
C GLU A 193 -10.38 -0.78 -13.19
N ASP A 194 -10.79 -1.30 -14.33
CA ASP A 194 -11.80 -2.37 -14.44
C ASP A 194 -11.16 -3.77 -14.61
N GLU A 195 -9.83 -3.88 -14.49
CA GLU A 195 -9.11 -5.11 -14.78
C GLU A 195 -8.70 -5.85 -13.50
N PRO A 196 -8.97 -7.15 -13.40
CA PRO A 196 -8.45 -7.97 -12.32
C PRO A 196 -6.92 -8.10 -12.44
N MET A 197 -6.21 -7.80 -11.38
CA MET A 197 -4.74 -7.84 -11.36
C MET A 197 -4.20 -9.14 -10.80
N PHE A 198 -4.75 -9.60 -9.69
CA PHE A 198 -4.44 -10.88 -9.07
C PHE A 198 -5.47 -11.23 -7.99
N SER A 199 -5.45 -12.50 -7.60
CA SER A 199 -6.24 -13.00 -6.48
C SER A 199 -5.44 -14.04 -5.70
N PHE A 200 -5.76 -14.19 -4.42
CA PHE A 200 -5.17 -15.21 -3.55
C PHE A 200 -6.11 -15.51 -2.38
N GLY A 201 -5.90 -16.68 -1.76
CA GLY A 201 -6.62 -17.11 -0.57
C GLY A 201 -5.86 -16.80 0.71
N VAL A 202 -6.55 -16.89 1.86
CA VAL A 202 -5.97 -16.86 3.21
C VAL A 202 -5.97 -18.27 3.78
N LYS A 203 -4.83 -18.77 4.27
CA LYS A 203 -4.66 -20.12 4.85
C LYS A 203 -4.16 -20.11 6.27
#